data_8aa59c1989bf95f905a5e8dff63aa33a
#
_entry.id   8aa59c1989bf95f905a5e8dff63aa33a
#
_cell.length_a   1.000
_cell.length_b   1.000
_cell.length_c   1.000
_cell.angle_alpha   90.00
_cell.angle_beta   90.00
_cell.angle_gamma   90.00
#
_symmetry.space_group_name_H-M   'P 1'
#
loop_
_entity.id
_entity.type
_entity.pdbx_description
1 polymer ?
#
loop_
_entity_poly.entity_id
_entity_poly.type
_entity_poly.pdbx_seq_one_letter_code
_entity_poly.pdbx_strand_id
1 'polypeptide(L)'
;MRGAEVTDMRPSRGPFTGLLKKILFRQSIKHPRLQPLWGRLHTLSVYGMNYGGGGLIGTSGEAWALVNVVRRVCGNVAAPVVFDVGANVGDYSLLVRRHLPLATVYAFEPARSVYAELAKRVSAGGGRGGPFNLGFSDSQKTVDLYSYTVGGQEVSLISSIDLRLPTQAVEVKTRASERVRVETIDRFCEAEGVARIDFLKLDVEGHELSVLRGARRMLDEGRVSVLQFEFGPANIYSRTYFYDFWSLLAGGYDIFRIIPDGVVPIPFYGEHLEVFLTTNYLAVGKRTP
;
A
#
# COMPACT_ATOMS: atom_id res chain seq x y z
N MET A 1 -23.62 -13.19 -5.05
CA MET A 1 -23.93 -12.26 -3.95
C MET A 1 -24.92 -11.25 -4.49
N ARG A 2 -26.09 -11.15 -3.89
CA ARG A 2 -27.06 -10.09 -4.19
C ARG A 2 -26.40 -8.77 -3.84
N GLY A 3 -26.55 -7.75 -4.72
CA GLY A 3 -25.89 -6.46 -4.61
C GLY A 3 -26.10 -5.85 -3.21
N ALA A 4 -25.02 -5.58 -2.53
CA ALA A 4 -25.02 -4.52 -1.56
C ALA A 4 -25.30 -3.25 -2.37
N GLU A 5 -26.48 -2.68 -2.22
CA GLU A 5 -26.79 -1.33 -2.70
C GLU A 5 -25.64 -0.45 -2.20
N VAL A 6 -24.87 0.06 -3.16
CA VAL A 6 -23.92 1.13 -2.90
C VAL A 6 -24.79 2.33 -2.54
N THR A 7 -25.09 2.46 -1.26
CA THR A 7 -25.70 3.66 -0.72
C THR A 7 -24.81 4.81 -1.14
N ASP A 8 -25.35 5.73 -1.91
CA ASP A 8 -24.70 6.97 -2.37
C ASP A 8 -24.18 7.73 -1.12
N MET A 9 -22.92 7.49 -0.77
CA MET A 9 -22.24 8.12 0.37
C MET A 9 -21.72 9.52 0.03
N ARG A 10 -22.24 10.15 -1.03
CA ARG A 10 -22.05 11.59 -1.14
C ARG A 10 -22.60 12.24 0.13
N PRO A 11 -21.81 13.08 0.83
CA PRO A 11 -22.32 13.76 2.02
C PRO A 11 -23.58 14.51 1.60
N SER A 12 -24.74 14.03 2.10
CA SER A 12 -26.02 14.63 1.79
C SER A 12 -25.94 16.11 2.18
N ARG A 13 -26.08 17.00 1.22
CA ARG A 13 -26.26 18.43 1.46
C ARG A 13 -27.67 18.68 2.01
N GLY A 14 -27.99 18.02 3.11
CA GLY A 14 -29.26 18.26 3.80
C GLY A 14 -29.32 19.69 4.35
N PRO A 15 -30.50 20.32 4.43
CA PRO A 15 -30.67 21.69 4.92
C PRO A 15 -30.11 21.86 6.35
N PHE A 16 -30.08 20.81 7.17
CA PHE A 16 -29.50 20.82 8.52
C PHE A 16 -27.98 21.01 8.50
N THR A 17 -27.26 20.44 7.52
CA THR A 17 -25.81 20.64 7.41
C THR A 17 -25.47 22.09 7.02
N GLY A 18 -26.29 22.74 6.25
CA GLY A 18 -26.12 24.17 5.87
C GLY A 18 -26.29 25.13 7.04
N LEU A 19 -27.29 24.89 7.90
CA LEU A 19 -27.58 25.75 9.06
C LEU A 19 -26.55 25.52 10.20
N LEU A 20 -26.20 24.26 10.48
CA LEU A 20 -25.15 23.91 11.46
C LEU A 20 -23.79 24.44 11.04
N LYS A 21 -23.43 24.35 9.75
CA LYS A 21 -22.25 25.03 9.19
C LYS A 21 -22.30 26.53 9.44
N LYS A 22 -23.41 27.20 9.14
CA LYS A 22 -23.53 28.66 9.35
C LYS A 22 -23.40 29.07 10.80
N ILE A 23 -23.98 28.34 11.74
CA ILE A 23 -24.00 28.70 13.17
C ILE A 23 -22.68 28.30 13.85
N LEU A 24 -22.21 27.07 13.70
CA LEU A 24 -20.97 26.59 14.34
C LEU A 24 -19.70 27.15 13.67
N PHE A 25 -19.66 27.22 12.35
CA PHE A 25 -18.45 27.64 11.64
C PHE A 25 -18.25 29.17 11.64
N ARG A 26 -19.32 29.99 11.52
CA ARG A 26 -19.16 31.43 11.41
C ARG A 26 -18.61 32.08 12.67
N GLN A 27 -18.84 31.47 13.83
CA GLN A 27 -18.33 31.94 15.11
C GLN A 27 -17.04 31.23 15.54
N SER A 28 -16.95 29.91 15.38
CA SER A 28 -15.84 29.12 15.90
C SER A 28 -14.56 29.17 15.04
N ILE A 29 -14.69 29.31 13.70
CA ILE A 29 -13.53 29.44 12.80
C ILE A 29 -12.73 30.71 13.09
N LYS A 30 -13.41 31.78 13.54
CA LYS A 30 -12.80 33.09 13.78
C LYS A 30 -12.05 33.18 15.11
N HIS A 31 -12.19 32.17 15.98
CA HIS A 31 -11.59 32.25 17.32
C HIS A 31 -10.30 31.41 17.40
N PRO A 32 -9.11 32.03 17.46
CA PRO A 32 -7.83 31.30 17.60
C PRO A 32 -7.81 30.36 18.82
N ARG A 33 -8.53 30.74 19.91
CA ARG A 33 -8.63 29.91 21.13
C ARG A 33 -9.33 28.54 20.92
N LEU A 34 -10.15 28.41 19.87
CA LEU A 34 -10.82 27.17 19.54
C LEU A 34 -10.01 26.28 18.57
N GLN A 35 -8.96 26.78 17.96
CA GLN A 35 -8.12 26.00 17.03
C GLN A 35 -7.50 24.76 17.67
N PRO A 36 -7.01 24.77 18.93
CA PRO A 36 -6.52 23.55 19.56
C PRO A 36 -7.61 22.48 19.73
N LEU A 37 -8.86 22.85 19.97
CA LEU A 37 -9.98 21.90 20.01
C LEU A 37 -10.22 21.28 18.63
N TRP A 38 -10.27 22.09 17.59
CA TRP A 38 -10.43 21.59 16.21
C TRP A 38 -9.27 20.70 15.79
N GLY A 39 -8.03 21.05 16.17
CA GLY A 39 -6.87 20.17 15.93
C GLY A 39 -7.01 18.80 16.59
N ARG A 40 -7.48 18.73 17.84
CA ARG A 40 -7.72 17.46 18.54
C ARG A 40 -8.84 16.66 17.88
N LEU A 41 -9.94 17.30 17.49
CA LEU A 41 -11.04 16.65 16.78
C LEU A 41 -10.61 16.13 15.42
N HIS A 42 -9.79 16.87 14.69
CA HIS A 42 -9.19 16.42 13.43
C HIS A 42 -8.33 15.17 13.64
N THR A 43 -7.40 15.23 14.61
CA THR A 43 -6.56 14.06 14.93
C THR A 43 -7.40 12.85 15.31
N LEU A 44 -8.39 13.03 16.19
CA LEU A 44 -9.30 11.96 16.60
C LEU A 44 -10.07 11.38 15.41
N SER A 45 -10.58 12.23 14.52
CA SER A 45 -11.29 11.80 13.31
C SER A 45 -10.39 11.01 12.36
N VAL A 46 -9.17 11.46 12.12
CA VAL A 46 -8.20 10.81 11.24
C VAL A 46 -7.85 9.42 11.77
N TYR A 47 -7.53 9.29 13.07
CA TYR A 47 -7.26 7.99 13.67
C TYR A 47 -8.51 7.10 13.74
N GLY A 48 -9.68 7.67 14.02
CA GLY A 48 -10.96 6.92 14.00
C GLY A 48 -11.31 6.36 12.63
N MET A 49 -10.78 6.97 11.56
CA MET A 49 -10.86 6.44 10.20
C MET A 49 -9.74 5.45 9.85
N ASN A 50 -8.88 5.06 10.79
CA ASN A 50 -7.71 4.19 10.62
C ASN A 50 -6.61 4.76 9.70
N TYR A 51 -6.49 6.07 9.57
CA TYR A 51 -5.29 6.67 9.01
C TYR A 51 -4.16 6.61 10.04
N GLY A 52 -2.96 6.16 9.62
CA GLY A 52 -1.83 5.96 10.51
C GLY A 52 -1.78 4.59 11.19
N GLY A 53 -2.75 3.70 10.94
CA GLY A 53 -2.79 2.34 11.49
C GLY A 53 -2.09 1.28 10.63
N GLY A 54 -1.44 1.66 9.52
CA GLY A 54 -0.91 0.75 8.51
C GLY A 54 0.39 0.02 8.86
N GLY A 55 1.12 0.44 9.90
CA GLY A 55 2.50 0.01 10.12
C GLY A 55 2.71 -1.42 10.70
N LEU A 56 1.67 -2.12 11.14
CA LEU A 56 1.81 -3.45 11.75
C LEU A 56 0.76 -4.41 11.18
N ILE A 57 1.20 -5.51 10.58
CA ILE A 57 0.35 -6.55 9.96
C ILE A 57 -0.78 -7.01 10.90
N GLY A 58 -0.51 -7.11 12.20
CA GLY A 58 -1.49 -7.58 13.19
C GLY A 58 -2.63 -6.59 13.50
N THR A 59 -2.46 -5.31 13.23
CA THR A 59 -3.41 -4.23 13.58
C THR A 59 -3.84 -3.38 12.40
N SER A 60 -3.13 -3.44 11.26
CA SER A 60 -3.40 -2.66 10.06
C SER A 60 -4.68 -3.07 9.33
N GLY A 61 -5.15 -4.31 9.54
CA GLY A 61 -6.23 -4.92 8.77
C GLY A 61 -5.75 -5.70 7.54
N GLU A 62 -4.45 -5.74 7.26
CA GLU A 62 -3.90 -6.47 6.12
C GLU A 62 -4.19 -7.97 6.19
N ALA A 63 -4.04 -8.58 7.38
CA ALA A 63 -4.39 -9.98 7.60
C ALA A 63 -5.88 -10.23 7.37
N TRP A 64 -6.74 -9.32 7.79
CA TRP A 64 -8.18 -9.39 7.53
C TRP A 64 -8.47 -9.30 6.03
N ALA A 65 -7.85 -8.36 5.31
CA ALA A 65 -8.00 -8.19 3.87
C ALA A 65 -7.53 -9.43 3.10
N LEU A 66 -6.39 -10.01 3.49
CA LEU A 66 -5.87 -11.25 2.91
C LEU A 66 -6.88 -12.40 3.04
N VAL A 67 -7.44 -12.60 4.25
CA VAL A 67 -8.35 -13.73 4.53
C VAL A 67 -9.72 -13.52 3.92
N ASN A 68 -10.26 -12.30 3.98
CA ASN A 68 -11.66 -12.05 3.65
C ASN A 68 -11.88 -11.51 2.23
N VAL A 69 -10.88 -10.87 1.62
CA VAL A 69 -10.99 -10.34 0.26
C VAL A 69 -10.10 -11.13 -0.70
N VAL A 70 -8.79 -11.11 -0.49
CA VAL A 70 -7.82 -11.75 -1.40
C VAL A 70 -8.12 -13.24 -1.57
N ARG A 71 -8.28 -13.97 -0.46
CA ARG A 71 -8.60 -15.40 -0.51
C ARG A 71 -9.91 -15.69 -1.25
N ARG A 72 -10.92 -14.83 -1.18
CA ARG A 72 -12.18 -15.02 -1.92
C ARG A 72 -12.01 -14.77 -3.41
N VAL A 73 -11.25 -13.76 -3.80
CA VAL A 73 -10.97 -13.46 -5.22
C VAL A 73 -10.11 -14.56 -5.82
N CYS A 74 -9.09 -15.02 -5.11
CA CYS A 74 -8.17 -16.06 -5.54
C CYS A 74 -8.73 -17.48 -5.35
N GLY A 75 -9.82 -17.65 -4.58
CA GLY A 75 -10.31 -18.96 -4.13
C GLY A 75 -10.77 -19.93 -5.24
N ASN A 76 -11.04 -19.41 -6.43
CA ASN A 76 -11.35 -20.21 -7.61
C ASN A 76 -10.11 -20.56 -8.46
N VAL A 77 -8.92 -20.08 -8.08
CA VAL A 77 -7.66 -20.33 -8.76
C VAL A 77 -6.95 -21.49 -8.06
N ALA A 78 -6.68 -22.58 -8.78
CA ALA A 78 -6.09 -23.80 -8.20
C ALA A 78 -4.70 -23.55 -7.56
N ALA A 79 -3.91 -22.64 -8.13
CA ALA A 79 -2.60 -22.24 -7.63
C ALA A 79 -2.39 -20.74 -7.89
N PRO A 80 -2.91 -19.86 -7.01
CA PRO A 80 -2.81 -18.42 -7.23
C PRO A 80 -1.36 -17.96 -7.18
N VAL A 81 -1.03 -17.01 -8.05
CA VAL A 81 0.28 -16.34 -8.09
C VAL A 81 0.24 -15.08 -7.25
N VAL A 82 1.14 -15.01 -6.29
CA VAL A 82 1.25 -13.90 -5.34
C VAL A 82 2.63 -13.27 -5.45
N PHE A 83 2.65 -11.96 -5.61
CA PHE A 83 3.86 -11.14 -5.53
C PHE A 83 3.83 -10.33 -4.24
N ASP A 84 4.86 -10.51 -3.41
CA ASP A 84 5.12 -9.74 -2.19
C ASP A 84 6.35 -8.86 -2.45
N VAL A 85 6.11 -7.61 -2.82
CA VAL A 85 7.13 -6.65 -3.23
C VAL A 85 7.47 -5.73 -2.07
N GLY A 86 8.75 -5.73 -1.65
CA GLY A 86 9.19 -5.20 -0.37
C GLY A 86 8.94 -6.21 0.74
N ALA A 87 9.26 -7.49 0.48
CA ALA A 87 8.93 -8.58 1.40
C ALA A 87 9.66 -8.51 2.74
N ASN A 88 10.65 -7.65 2.86
CA ASN A 88 11.47 -7.51 4.06
C ASN A 88 11.96 -8.90 4.51
N VAL A 89 11.81 -9.25 5.78
CA VAL A 89 12.19 -10.57 6.32
C VAL A 89 11.15 -11.68 6.05
N GLY A 90 10.07 -11.39 5.30
CA GLY A 90 9.11 -12.38 4.80
C GLY A 90 7.91 -12.66 5.69
N ASP A 91 7.61 -11.81 6.65
CA ASP A 91 6.45 -12.03 7.55
C ASP A 91 5.14 -12.11 6.79
N TYR A 92 4.95 -11.22 5.81
CA TYR A 92 3.74 -11.24 4.98
C TYR A 92 3.72 -12.43 4.01
N SER A 93 4.84 -12.77 3.40
CA SER A 93 4.96 -13.97 2.55
C SER A 93 4.57 -15.25 3.30
N LEU A 94 5.00 -15.39 4.56
CA LEU A 94 4.65 -16.53 5.41
C LEU A 94 3.17 -16.51 5.81
N LEU A 95 2.60 -15.32 6.05
CA LEU A 95 1.16 -15.16 6.30
C LEU A 95 0.35 -15.59 5.08
N VAL A 96 0.75 -15.17 3.87
CA VAL A 96 0.12 -15.59 2.61
C VAL A 96 0.14 -17.11 2.49
N ARG A 97 1.28 -17.76 2.67
CA ARG A 97 1.40 -19.22 2.58
C ARG A 97 0.52 -19.96 3.57
N ARG A 98 0.34 -19.43 4.77
CA ARG A 98 -0.56 -19.99 5.78
C ARG A 98 -2.01 -19.98 5.32
N HIS A 99 -2.46 -18.91 4.67
CA HIS A 99 -3.86 -18.73 4.28
C HIS A 99 -4.18 -19.17 2.85
N LEU A 100 -3.16 -19.24 1.98
CA LEU A 100 -3.22 -19.68 0.60
C LEU A 100 -2.11 -20.74 0.35
N PRO A 101 -2.24 -21.95 0.92
CA PRO A 101 -1.15 -22.95 0.92
C PRO A 101 -0.79 -23.46 -0.47
N LEU A 102 -1.66 -23.31 -1.46
CA LEU A 102 -1.39 -23.70 -2.86
C LEU A 102 -0.81 -22.55 -3.69
N ALA A 103 -0.67 -21.34 -3.11
CA ALA A 103 -0.15 -20.18 -3.83
C ALA A 103 1.33 -20.38 -4.22
N THR A 104 1.67 -19.88 -5.41
CA THR A 104 3.05 -19.63 -5.82
C THR A 104 3.42 -18.22 -5.36
N VAL A 105 4.25 -18.12 -4.33
CA VAL A 105 4.61 -16.83 -3.71
C VAL A 105 6.01 -16.42 -4.16
N TYR A 106 6.09 -15.31 -4.87
CA TYR A 106 7.31 -14.63 -5.24
C TYR A 106 7.54 -13.47 -4.25
N ALA A 107 8.62 -13.53 -3.47
CA ALA A 107 8.96 -12.54 -2.45
C ALA A 107 10.18 -11.74 -2.90
N PHE A 108 10.06 -10.43 -3.00
CA PHE A 108 11.10 -9.56 -3.55
C PHE A 108 11.62 -8.61 -2.50
N GLU A 109 12.95 -8.62 -2.29
CA GLU A 109 13.65 -7.74 -1.35
C GLU A 109 14.99 -7.31 -1.97
N PRO A 110 15.18 -6.01 -2.22
CA PRO A 110 16.39 -5.53 -2.85
C PRO A 110 17.60 -5.48 -1.90
N ALA A 111 17.41 -5.21 -0.60
CA ALA A 111 18.49 -5.10 0.38
C ALA A 111 19.12 -6.47 0.64
N ARG A 112 20.43 -6.64 0.35
CA ARG A 112 21.11 -7.95 0.42
C ARG A 112 21.10 -8.57 1.81
N SER A 113 21.29 -7.76 2.84
CA SER A 113 21.28 -8.23 4.24
C SER A 113 19.91 -8.74 4.65
N VAL A 114 18.85 -8.01 4.28
CA VAL A 114 17.46 -8.35 4.57
C VAL A 114 17.03 -9.55 3.73
N TYR A 115 17.40 -9.56 2.44
CA TYR A 115 17.16 -10.71 1.55
C TYR A 115 17.76 -12.02 2.07
N ALA A 116 18.94 -11.99 2.66
CA ALA A 116 19.55 -13.20 3.22
C ALA A 116 18.66 -13.84 4.32
N GLU A 117 18.05 -13.02 5.17
CA GLU A 117 17.09 -13.50 6.18
C GLU A 117 15.76 -13.93 5.54
N LEU A 118 15.24 -13.16 4.60
CA LEU A 118 14.07 -13.53 3.79
C LEU A 118 14.26 -14.91 3.15
N ALA A 119 15.38 -15.12 2.46
CA ALA A 119 15.69 -16.37 1.77
C ALA A 119 15.70 -17.57 2.72
N LYS A 120 16.33 -17.42 3.87
CA LYS A 120 16.36 -18.43 4.92
C LYS A 120 14.97 -18.80 5.44
N ARG A 121 14.16 -17.80 5.78
CA ARG A 121 12.83 -17.98 6.38
C ARG A 121 11.81 -18.56 5.38
N VAL A 122 11.80 -18.00 4.16
CA VAL A 122 10.86 -18.43 3.10
C VAL A 122 11.21 -19.83 2.58
N SER A 123 12.50 -20.18 2.47
CA SER A 123 12.91 -21.53 2.08
C SER A 123 12.57 -22.56 3.16
N ALA A 124 12.78 -22.24 4.43
CA ALA A 124 12.42 -23.10 5.55
C ALA A 124 10.89 -23.33 5.65
N GLY A 125 10.09 -22.33 5.28
CA GLY A 125 8.63 -22.41 5.28
C GLY A 125 8.04 -23.30 4.18
N GLY A 126 8.84 -23.77 3.21
CA GLY A 126 8.40 -24.57 2.07
C GLY A 126 7.48 -23.80 1.11
N GLY A 127 6.86 -24.49 0.17
CA GLY A 127 5.89 -23.93 -0.79
C GLY A 127 6.48 -23.64 -2.17
N ARG A 128 5.63 -23.11 -3.06
CA ARG A 128 6.00 -22.78 -4.44
C ARG A 128 6.44 -21.33 -4.56
N GLY A 129 7.22 -20.99 -5.60
CA GLY A 129 7.84 -19.69 -5.80
C GLY A 129 9.17 -19.58 -5.04
N GLY A 130 9.53 -18.39 -4.63
CA GLY A 130 10.78 -18.19 -3.89
C GLY A 130 11.12 -16.74 -3.62
N PRO A 131 12.20 -16.49 -2.89
CA PRO A 131 12.72 -15.17 -2.65
C PRO A 131 13.62 -14.71 -3.81
N PHE A 132 13.57 -13.42 -4.13
CA PHE A 132 14.39 -12.76 -5.14
C PHE A 132 15.08 -11.53 -4.56
N ASN A 133 16.40 -11.43 -4.72
CA ASN A 133 17.15 -10.21 -4.39
C ASN A 133 17.00 -9.19 -5.52
N LEU A 134 15.84 -8.58 -5.58
CA LEU A 134 15.42 -7.71 -6.68
C LEU A 134 14.42 -6.67 -6.13
N GLY A 135 14.56 -5.43 -6.55
CA GLY A 135 13.53 -4.42 -6.39
C GLY A 135 12.74 -4.20 -7.68
N PHE A 136 11.62 -3.51 -7.59
CA PHE A 136 10.85 -3.09 -8.77
C PHE A 136 10.78 -1.58 -8.89
N SER A 137 10.64 -1.10 -10.13
CA SER A 137 10.53 0.31 -10.50
C SER A 137 9.81 0.44 -11.85
N ASP A 138 9.75 1.65 -12.37
CA ASP A 138 9.22 2.01 -13.70
C ASP A 138 10.11 1.58 -14.86
N SER A 139 11.37 1.24 -14.59
CA SER A 139 12.37 0.89 -15.60
C SER A 139 13.48 0.04 -15.00
N GLN A 140 14.15 -0.76 -15.85
CA GLN A 140 15.33 -1.53 -15.44
C GLN A 140 16.52 -0.60 -15.24
N LYS A 141 17.06 -0.58 -14.02
CA LYS A 141 18.22 0.24 -13.66
C LYS A 141 18.89 -0.28 -12.40
N THR A 142 20.04 0.28 -12.08
CA THR A 142 20.67 0.14 -10.77
C THR A 142 20.45 1.44 -10.01
N VAL A 143 19.99 1.35 -8.77
CA VAL A 143 19.69 2.48 -7.90
C VAL A 143 20.40 2.33 -6.57
N ASP A 144 20.62 3.46 -5.88
CA ASP A 144 21.13 3.42 -4.52
C ASP A 144 19.94 3.24 -3.55
N LEU A 145 20.06 2.23 -2.71
CA LEU A 145 19.16 1.94 -1.60
C LEU A 145 19.77 2.49 -0.32
N TYR A 146 19.07 3.37 0.35
CA TYR A 146 19.52 3.96 1.61
C TYR A 146 18.79 3.34 2.78
N SER A 147 19.52 2.89 3.79
CA SER A 147 18.97 2.41 5.05
C SER A 147 19.13 3.46 6.14
N TYR A 148 18.07 3.70 6.87
CA TYR A 148 18.02 4.61 8.00
C TYR A 148 17.54 3.90 9.24
N THR A 149 17.98 4.34 10.41
CA THR A 149 17.40 3.89 11.67
C THR A 149 16.55 5.03 12.24
N VAL A 150 15.29 4.78 12.42
CA VAL A 150 14.31 5.70 13.00
C VAL A 150 13.71 5.04 14.24
N GLY A 151 13.90 5.65 15.42
CA GLY A 151 13.35 5.07 16.66
C GLY A 151 13.81 3.63 16.97
N GLY A 152 14.99 3.25 16.47
CA GLY A 152 15.53 1.89 16.64
C GLY A 152 15.09 0.88 15.58
N GLN A 153 14.24 1.27 14.64
CA GLN A 153 13.82 0.43 13.50
C GLN A 153 14.59 0.83 12.23
N GLU A 154 15.00 -0.17 11.47
CA GLU A 154 15.64 0.03 10.17
C GLU A 154 14.58 0.19 9.09
N VAL A 155 14.64 1.32 8.37
CA VAL A 155 13.79 1.63 7.23
C VAL A 155 14.67 1.74 6.00
N SER A 156 14.35 1.02 4.95
CA SER A 156 15.10 1.03 3.69
C SER A 156 14.29 1.74 2.61
N LEU A 157 14.86 2.79 2.03
CA LEU A 157 14.20 3.59 1.00
C LEU A 157 14.97 3.50 -0.32
N ILE A 158 14.28 3.14 -1.39
CA ILE A 158 14.81 3.28 -2.73
C ILE A 158 14.72 4.74 -3.13
N SER A 159 15.83 5.46 -3.08
CA SER A 159 15.85 6.87 -3.45
C SER A 159 16.88 7.13 -4.55
N SER A 160 16.40 7.73 -5.62
CA SER A 160 17.21 8.52 -6.57
C SER A 160 17.18 10.01 -6.23
N ILE A 161 16.61 10.42 -5.10
CA ILE A 161 16.36 11.82 -4.74
C ILE A 161 16.87 12.08 -3.32
N ASP A 162 17.55 13.22 -3.14
CA ASP A 162 18.00 13.80 -1.88
C ASP A 162 16.95 13.66 -0.78
N LEU A 163 17.13 12.66 0.09
CA LEU A 163 16.25 12.43 1.22
C LEU A 163 16.53 13.46 2.31
N ARG A 164 15.78 14.54 2.30
CA ARG A 164 15.67 15.44 3.46
C ARG A 164 14.61 14.86 4.40
N LEU A 165 15.02 13.91 5.24
CA LEU A 165 14.17 13.44 6.32
C LEU A 165 13.79 14.63 7.24
N PRO A 166 12.58 14.65 7.83
CA PRO A 166 12.20 15.70 8.77
C PRO A 166 13.11 15.65 9.98
N THR A 167 14.03 16.60 10.05
CA THR A 167 15.13 16.66 11.03
C THR A 167 14.67 17.11 12.44
N GLN A 168 13.39 17.26 12.71
CA GLN A 168 12.95 17.98 13.92
C GLN A 168 12.57 17.12 15.13
N ALA A 169 12.50 15.78 15.03
CA ALA A 169 12.06 15.00 16.19
C ALA A 169 12.70 13.61 16.36
N VAL A 170 13.53 13.12 15.43
CA VAL A 170 14.08 11.76 15.52
C VAL A 170 15.54 11.78 15.12
N GLU A 171 16.39 11.16 15.92
CA GLU A 171 17.79 10.93 15.57
C GLU A 171 17.85 9.94 14.39
N VAL A 172 18.04 10.47 13.20
CA VAL A 172 18.19 9.68 11.98
C VAL A 172 19.67 9.39 11.77
N LYS A 173 20.04 8.13 11.89
CA LYS A 173 21.40 7.67 11.53
C LYS A 173 21.33 7.03 10.16
N THR A 174 21.91 7.69 9.16
CA THR A 174 22.16 7.07 7.84
C THR A 174 23.12 5.92 8.06
N ARG A 175 22.72 4.69 7.74
CA ARG A 175 23.53 3.52 8.06
C ARG A 175 24.41 3.08 6.90
N ALA A 176 23.86 2.99 5.72
CA ALA A 176 24.60 2.62 4.50
C ALA A 176 23.77 2.91 3.27
N SER A 177 24.45 3.07 2.14
CA SER A 177 23.82 2.90 0.83
C SER A 177 24.39 1.65 0.17
N GLU A 178 23.54 0.87 -0.48
CA GLU A 178 23.98 -0.21 -1.36
C GLU A 178 23.36 -0.05 -2.75
N ARG A 179 24.09 -0.45 -3.77
CA ARG A 179 23.58 -0.45 -5.15
C ARG A 179 22.78 -1.71 -5.39
N VAL A 180 21.48 -1.54 -5.70
CA VAL A 180 20.55 -2.62 -5.95
C VAL A 180 20.00 -2.57 -7.36
N ARG A 181 19.71 -3.75 -7.92
CA ARG A 181 19.08 -3.87 -9.23
C ARG A 181 17.56 -3.73 -9.04
N VAL A 182 16.95 -2.93 -9.90
CA VAL A 182 15.50 -2.85 -10.03
C VAL A 182 15.08 -3.20 -11.46
N GLU A 183 13.89 -3.77 -11.59
CA GLU A 183 13.30 -4.26 -12.83
C GLU A 183 11.86 -3.74 -12.93
N THR A 184 11.18 -3.93 -14.03
CA THR A 184 9.74 -3.73 -14.14
C THR A 184 9.00 -5.05 -13.89
N ILE A 185 7.82 -4.98 -13.26
CA ILE A 185 6.97 -6.17 -13.08
C ILE A 185 6.62 -6.79 -14.42
N ASP A 186 6.32 -5.97 -15.44
CA ASP A 186 5.98 -6.45 -16.79
C ASP A 186 7.08 -7.31 -17.39
N ARG A 187 8.34 -6.89 -17.24
CA ARG A 187 9.49 -7.59 -17.78
C ARG A 187 9.82 -8.86 -16.98
N PHE A 188 9.71 -8.79 -15.65
CA PHE A 188 9.89 -9.95 -14.80
C PHE A 188 8.85 -11.03 -15.15
N CYS A 189 7.57 -10.66 -15.29
CA CYS A 189 6.53 -11.59 -15.67
C CYS A 189 6.76 -12.23 -17.05
N GLU A 190 7.28 -11.47 -18.00
CA GLU A 190 7.64 -11.98 -19.32
C GLU A 190 8.81 -13.00 -19.24
N ALA A 191 9.86 -12.65 -18.48
CA ALA A 191 11.04 -13.50 -18.34
C ALA A 191 10.75 -14.83 -17.60
N GLU A 192 9.92 -14.77 -16.55
CA GLU A 192 9.55 -15.93 -15.71
C GLU A 192 8.31 -16.68 -16.21
N GLY A 193 7.70 -16.24 -17.32
CA GLY A 193 6.49 -16.86 -17.88
C GLY A 193 5.24 -16.69 -16.99
N VAL A 194 5.19 -15.64 -16.17
CA VAL A 194 4.05 -15.35 -15.30
C VAL A 194 2.94 -14.70 -16.12
N ALA A 195 1.93 -15.48 -16.47
CA ALA A 195 0.81 -14.98 -17.27
C ALA A 195 -0.12 -14.04 -16.51
N ARG A 196 -0.22 -14.17 -15.18
CA ARG A 196 -1.16 -13.43 -14.33
C ARG A 196 -0.63 -13.34 -12.90
N ILE A 197 -0.94 -12.25 -12.22
CA ILE A 197 -0.73 -12.06 -10.78
C ILE A 197 -2.12 -12.02 -10.12
N ASP A 198 -2.42 -12.99 -9.26
CA ASP A 198 -3.70 -13.02 -8.57
C ASP A 198 -3.73 -12.07 -7.38
N PHE A 199 -2.59 -11.87 -6.73
CA PHE A 199 -2.42 -10.88 -5.69
C PHE A 199 -1.04 -10.22 -5.75
N LEU A 200 -1.01 -8.89 -5.83
CA LEU A 200 0.19 -8.06 -5.80
C LEU A 200 0.16 -7.19 -4.54
N LYS A 201 1.09 -7.44 -3.61
CA LYS A 201 1.34 -6.55 -2.46
C LYS A 201 2.52 -5.64 -2.78
N LEU A 202 2.38 -4.35 -2.52
CA LEU A 202 3.42 -3.35 -2.61
C LEU A 202 3.61 -2.67 -1.26
N ASP A 203 4.84 -2.76 -0.75
CA ASP A 203 5.29 -2.15 0.50
C ASP A 203 6.75 -1.75 0.31
N VAL A 204 6.97 -0.67 -0.41
CA VAL A 204 8.29 -0.24 -0.92
C VAL A 204 8.63 1.18 -0.51
N GLU A 205 8.04 1.60 0.61
CA GLU A 205 8.40 2.82 1.33
C GLU A 205 8.39 4.08 0.43
N GLY A 206 7.26 4.28 -0.28
CA GLY A 206 7.00 5.45 -1.12
C GLY A 206 7.39 5.29 -2.59
N HIS A 207 7.81 4.09 -3.02
CA HIS A 207 8.15 3.79 -4.42
C HIS A 207 7.03 3.04 -5.17
N GLU A 208 5.89 2.83 -4.53
CA GLU A 208 4.76 2.02 -5.00
C GLU A 208 4.26 2.47 -6.36
N LEU A 209 4.12 3.79 -6.58
CA LEU A 209 3.65 4.33 -7.85
C LEU A 209 4.62 4.01 -9.01
N SER A 210 5.92 4.05 -8.76
CA SER A 210 6.92 3.67 -9.76
C SER A 210 6.85 2.18 -10.10
N VAL A 211 6.62 1.34 -9.09
CA VAL A 211 6.40 -0.10 -9.30
C VAL A 211 5.15 -0.34 -10.14
N LEU A 212 4.04 0.35 -9.84
CA LEU A 212 2.79 0.24 -10.60
C LEU A 212 2.95 0.71 -12.05
N ARG A 213 3.75 1.76 -12.29
CA ARG A 213 4.10 2.19 -13.65
C ARG A 213 4.88 1.11 -14.40
N GLY A 214 5.76 0.37 -13.70
CA GLY A 214 6.46 -0.79 -14.25
C GLY A 214 5.61 -2.06 -14.43
N ALA A 215 4.39 -2.05 -13.92
CA ALA A 215 3.38 -3.10 -14.12
C ALA A 215 2.29 -2.70 -15.11
N ARG A 216 2.52 -1.64 -15.89
CA ARG A 216 1.48 -0.98 -16.68
C ARG A 216 0.75 -1.93 -17.62
N ARG A 217 1.48 -2.77 -18.35
CA ARG A 217 0.90 -3.77 -19.26
C ARG A 217 0.04 -4.78 -18.52
N MET A 218 0.54 -5.33 -17.42
CA MET A 218 -0.20 -6.28 -16.58
C MET A 218 -1.49 -5.68 -16.03
N LEU A 219 -1.46 -4.41 -15.65
CA LEU A 219 -2.64 -3.68 -15.14
C LEU A 219 -3.65 -3.40 -16.26
N ASP A 220 -3.21 -2.85 -17.40
CA ASP A 220 -4.08 -2.48 -18.51
C ASP A 220 -4.75 -3.70 -19.17
N GLU A 221 -4.05 -4.85 -19.18
CA GLU A 221 -4.57 -6.13 -19.65
C GLU A 221 -5.46 -6.87 -18.62
N GLY A 222 -5.68 -6.28 -17.42
CA GLY A 222 -6.47 -6.91 -16.36
C GLY A 222 -5.84 -8.19 -15.80
N ARG A 223 -4.51 -8.33 -15.89
CA ARG A 223 -3.75 -9.51 -15.46
C ARG A 223 -3.31 -9.45 -13.99
N VAL A 224 -3.66 -8.40 -13.27
CA VAL A 224 -3.54 -8.30 -11.81
C VAL A 224 -4.94 -8.28 -11.21
N SER A 225 -5.28 -9.30 -10.40
CA SER A 225 -6.66 -9.44 -9.89
C SER A 225 -6.93 -8.58 -8.66
N VAL A 226 -5.99 -8.58 -7.72
CA VAL A 226 -6.06 -7.81 -6.48
C VAL A 226 -4.70 -7.17 -6.25
N LEU A 227 -4.71 -5.92 -5.88
CA LEU A 227 -3.53 -5.13 -5.55
C LEU A 227 -3.71 -4.55 -4.15
N GLN A 228 -2.67 -4.66 -3.32
CA GLN A 228 -2.55 -3.93 -2.05
C GLN A 228 -1.34 -3.01 -2.12
N PHE A 229 -1.49 -1.77 -1.67
CA PHE A 229 -0.41 -0.80 -1.62
C PHE A 229 -0.51 0.09 -0.38
N GLU A 230 0.63 0.56 0.07
CA GLU A 230 0.73 1.55 1.14
C GLU A 230 0.75 2.98 0.56
N PHE A 231 0.09 3.91 1.25
CA PHE A 231 0.23 5.34 1.04
C PHE A 231 0.42 6.04 2.38
N GLY A 232 1.46 6.86 2.49
CA GLY A 232 1.82 7.44 3.77
C GLY A 232 2.92 8.50 3.72
N PRO A 233 3.66 8.71 4.81
CA PRO A 233 4.67 9.76 4.92
C PRO A 233 5.80 9.66 3.89
N ALA A 234 6.14 8.45 3.46
CA ALA A 234 7.16 8.22 2.44
C ALA A 234 6.80 8.86 1.09
N ASN A 235 5.49 8.99 0.80
CA ASN A 235 5.00 9.60 -0.43
C ASN A 235 5.22 11.12 -0.48
N ILE A 236 5.42 11.80 0.65
CA ILE A 236 5.82 13.22 0.69
C ILE A 236 7.20 13.38 0.01
N TYR A 237 8.13 12.46 0.25
CA TYR A 237 9.49 12.51 -0.28
C TYR A 237 9.54 12.11 -1.75
N SER A 238 8.79 11.09 -2.15
CA SER A 238 8.65 10.70 -3.56
C SER A 238 7.79 11.66 -4.36
N ARG A 239 7.17 12.68 -3.72
CA ARG A 239 6.24 13.65 -4.32
C ARG A 239 5.10 12.96 -5.05
N THR A 240 4.58 11.91 -4.44
CA THR A 240 3.49 11.10 -4.94
C THR A 240 2.24 11.41 -4.13
N TYR A 241 1.14 11.65 -4.83
CA TYR A 241 -0.17 11.92 -4.23
C TYR A 241 -1.07 10.69 -4.32
N PHE A 242 -2.08 10.60 -3.47
CA PHE A 242 -3.09 9.55 -3.61
C PHE A 242 -3.83 9.65 -4.95
N TYR A 243 -3.95 10.87 -5.48
CA TYR A 243 -4.48 11.13 -6.82
C TYR A 243 -3.75 10.38 -7.93
N ASP A 244 -2.44 10.22 -7.82
CA ASP A 244 -1.64 9.49 -8.82
C ASP A 244 -2.02 8.01 -8.86
N PHE A 245 -2.21 7.38 -7.69
CA PHE A 245 -2.72 6.01 -7.59
C PHE A 245 -4.15 5.91 -8.10
N TRP A 246 -5.00 6.84 -7.69
CA TRP A 246 -6.37 6.90 -8.15
C TRP A 246 -6.46 6.99 -9.68
N SER A 247 -5.72 7.91 -10.29
CA SER A 247 -5.70 8.13 -11.74
C SER A 247 -5.23 6.90 -12.51
N LEU A 248 -4.28 6.15 -11.93
CA LEU A 248 -3.74 4.94 -12.54
C LEU A 248 -4.71 3.75 -12.45
N LEU A 249 -5.43 3.62 -11.33
CA LEU A 249 -6.15 2.39 -10.97
C LEU A 249 -7.66 2.48 -11.16
N ALA A 250 -8.29 3.65 -10.98
CA ALA A 250 -9.75 3.76 -10.89
C ALA A 250 -10.51 3.33 -12.16
N GLY A 251 -9.85 3.33 -13.33
CA GLY A 251 -10.43 2.83 -14.58
C GLY A 251 -10.71 1.32 -14.54
N GLY A 252 -9.75 0.54 -14.02
CA GLY A 252 -9.79 -0.93 -14.01
C GLY A 252 -10.10 -1.56 -12.65
N TYR A 253 -10.09 -0.80 -11.56
CA TYR A 253 -10.18 -1.32 -10.21
C TYR A 253 -11.18 -0.57 -9.35
N ASP A 254 -11.83 -1.27 -8.42
CA ASP A 254 -12.54 -0.70 -7.29
C ASP A 254 -11.56 -0.56 -6.13
N ILE A 255 -11.43 0.66 -5.58
CA ILE A 255 -10.42 1.00 -4.57
C ILE A 255 -11.08 1.08 -3.19
N PHE A 256 -10.37 0.54 -2.19
CA PHE A 256 -10.82 0.48 -0.80
C PHE A 256 -9.68 0.89 0.13
N ARG A 257 -10.01 1.57 1.23
CA ARG A 257 -9.10 1.71 2.37
C ARG A 257 -9.27 0.52 3.30
N ILE A 258 -8.16 -0.08 3.72
CA ILE A 258 -8.17 -1.19 4.69
C ILE A 258 -8.33 -0.62 6.10
N ILE A 259 -9.18 -1.26 6.89
CA ILE A 259 -9.35 -1.02 8.32
C ILE A 259 -9.21 -2.35 9.07
N PRO A 260 -9.02 -2.39 10.41
CA PRO A 260 -8.72 -3.62 11.14
C PRO A 260 -9.64 -4.79 10.84
N ASP A 261 -10.95 -4.54 10.75
CA ASP A 261 -11.98 -5.58 10.56
C ASP A 261 -12.81 -5.39 9.28
N GLY A 262 -12.23 -4.73 8.24
CA GLY A 262 -12.98 -4.49 7.03
C GLY A 262 -12.25 -3.68 5.97
N VAL A 263 -13.03 -3.26 4.98
CA VAL A 263 -12.59 -2.32 3.94
C VAL A 263 -13.64 -1.23 3.73
N VAL A 264 -13.20 -0.01 3.50
CA VAL A 264 -14.06 1.15 3.23
C VAL A 264 -13.91 1.51 1.76
N PRO A 265 -14.98 1.47 0.94
CA PRO A 265 -14.91 1.79 -0.47
C PRO A 265 -14.57 3.27 -0.70
N ILE A 266 -13.79 3.51 -1.75
CA ILE A 266 -13.46 4.85 -2.24
C ILE A 266 -14.01 4.95 -3.68
N PRO A 267 -15.29 5.33 -3.85
CA PRO A 267 -15.95 5.32 -5.15
C PRO A 267 -15.53 6.49 -6.05
N PHE A 268 -14.97 7.55 -5.48
CA PHE A 268 -14.50 8.74 -6.20
C PHE A 268 -13.36 9.41 -5.43
N TYR A 269 -12.50 10.09 -6.16
CA TYR A 269 -11.43 10.89 -5.58
C TYR A 269 -11.95 12.20 -4.97
N GLY A 270 -11.30 12.64 -3.89
CA GLY A 270 -11.46 13.95 -3.31
C GLY A 270 -10.19 14.32 -2.54
N GLU A 271 -9.88 15.61 -2.42
CA GLU A 271 -8.64 16.13 -1.80
C GLU A 271 -8.49 15.70 -0.34
N HIS A 272 -9.58 15.34 0.33
CA HIS A 272 -9.57 14.82 1.70
C HIS A 272 -8.94 13.42 1.82
N LEU A 273 -8.65 12.75 0.72
CA LEU A 273 -7.95 11.47 0.66
C LEU A 273 -6.42 11.64 0.69
N GLU A 274 -5.92 12.86 0.50
CA GLU A 274 -4.49 13.17 0.58
C GLU A 274 -4.03 13.22 2.05
N VAL A 275 -4.07 12.07 2.72
CA VAL A 275 -3.69 11.91 4.13
C VAL A 275 -2.38 11.14 4.19
N PHE A 276 -1.28 11.85 4.39
CA PHE A 276 0.07 11.29 4.45
C PHE A 276 0.36 10.64 5.81
N LEU A 277 -0.47 9.70 6.20
CA LEU A 277 -0.29 8.81 7.35
C LEU A 277 -0.34 7.37 6.86
N THR A 278 0.57 6.53 7.33
CA THR A 278 0.72 5.13 6.90
C THR A 278 -0.62 4.40 6.87
N THR A 279 -1.10 4.09 5.69
CA THR A 279 -2.43 3.52 5.46
C THR A 279 -2.37 2.54 4.30
N ASN A 280 -2.96 1.37 4.50
CA ASN A 280 -3.04 0.35 3.46
C ASN A 280 -4.33 0.46 2.64
N TYR A 281 -4.20 0.29 1.35
CA TYR A 281 -5.29 0.31 0.39
C TYR A 281 -5.35 -0.99 -0.39
N LEU A 282 -6.56 -1.36 -0.79
CA LEU A 282 -6.83 -2.51 -1.63
C LEU A 282 -7.47 -2.03 -2.92
N ALA A 283 -7.03 -2.55 -4.05
CA ALA A 283 -7.69 -2.36 -5.34
C ALA A 283 -8.05 -3.73 -5.91
N VAL A 284 -9.32 -3.92 -6.20
CA VAL A 284 -9.87 -5.18 -6.73
C VAL A 284 -10.28 -4.95 -8.18
N GLY A 285 -9.74 -5.77 -9.08
CA GLY A 285 -10.04 -5.68 -10.51
C GLY A 285 -11.54 -5.75 -10.77
N LYS A 286 -12.05 -4.78 -11.53
CA LYS A 286 -13.42 -4.81 -12.00
C LYS A 286 -13.56 -6.01 -12.93
N ARG A 287 -14.49 -6.91 -12.62
CA ARG A 287 -14.83 -7.97 -13.56
C ARG A 287 -15.38 -7.32 -14.82
N THR A 288 -14.74 -7.58 -15.94
CA THR A 288 -15.40 -7.29 -17.23
C THR A 288 -16.72 -8.07 -17.24
N PRO A 289 -17.84 -7.43 -17.56
CA PRO A 289 -19.16 -8.08 -17.56
C PRO A 289 -19.21 -9.27 -18.50
#